data_2bd868ec4431438d8c41f0b658a72dff
#
_entry.id   2bd868ec4431438d8c41f0b658a72dff
#
_cell.length_a   1.000
_cell.length_b   1.000
_cell.length_c   1.000
_cell.angle_alpha   90.00
_cell.angle_beta   90.00
_cell.angle_gamma   90.00
#
_symmetry.space_group_name_H-M   'P 1'
#
loop_
_entity.id
_entity.type
_entity.pdbx_description
1 polymer ?
#
loop_
_entity_poly.entity_id
_entity_poly.type
_entity_poly.pdbx_seq_one_letter_code
_entity_poly.pdbx_strand_id
1 'polypeptide(L)'
;DSLLERSLRRDQTEPAAVVDDPTFLRRTYLQLVGRIPTLAETETWLADQDPNKRHTLIDRLLDSPGHTSHLANFWFDLFRVKSRQRQVSGEPFAHYLREAVQKDKPYDQMVRELLTAEGAAHAEGNGAVGYLLRDQNMPHDAMANTLRLFLGTRLECAQCHNHPFDVWTQKEFYA
;
A
#
# COMPACT_ATOMS: atom_id res chain seq x y z
N ASP A 1 5.78 -4.91 22.21
CA ASP A 1 6.30 -3.67 21.58
C ASP A 1 7.37 -2.95 22.37
N SER A 2 8.48 -3.67 22.63
CA SER A 2 9.60 -3.20 23.45
C SER A 2 10.27 -1.89 22.94
N LEU A 3 10.18 -1.63 21.62
CA LEU A 3 10.69 -0.39 21.03
C LEU A 3 9.81 0.81 21.40
N LEU A 4 8.49 0.65 21.28
CA LEU A 4 7.53 1.67 21.67
C LEU A 4 7.60 1.98 23.17
N GLU A 5 7.63 0.93 24.01
CA GLU A 5 7.77 1.10 25.46
C GLU A 5 9.04 1.85 25.84
N ARG A 6 10.18 1.55 25.19
CA ARG A 6 11.43 2.28 25.41
C ARG A 6 11.32 3.75 25.02
N SER A 7 10.64 4.06 23.89
CA SER A 7 10.42 5.44 23.47
C SER A 7 9.53 6.19 24.45
N LEU A 8 8.42 5.59 24.85
CA LEU A 8 7.49 6.20 25.83
C LEU A 8 8.18 6.49 27.16
N ARG A 9 8.99 5.54 27.68
CA ARG A 9 9.77 5.75 28.93
C ARG A 9 10.80 6.86 28.78
N ARG A 10 11.52 6.90 27.64
CA ARG A 10 12.51 7.96 27.36
C ARG A 10 11.85 9.33 27.33
N ASP A 11 10.68 9.42 26.71
CA ASP A 11 9.96 10.67 26.47
C ASP A 11 9.03 11.02 27.66
N GLN A 12 9.08 10.22 28.74
CA GLN A 12 8.25 10.37 29.96
C GLN A 12 6.75 10.48 29.67
N THR A 13 6.31 9.76 28.62
CA THR A 13 4.92 9.76 28.16
C THR A 13 4.24 8.47 28.58
N GLU A 14 3.09 8.57 29.23
CA GLU A 14 2.27 7.40 29.55
C GLU A 14 1.42 7.00 28.33
N PRO A 15 1.32 5.69 28.02
CA PRO A 15 0.44 5.22 26.98
C PRO A 15 -1.02 5.51 27.34
N ALA A 16 -1.83 5.84 26.32
CA ALA A 16 -3.27 5.97 26.51
C ALA A 16 -3.88 4.63 26.98
N ALA A 17 -4.99 4.71 27.70
CA ALA A 17 -5.73 3.51 28.12
C ALA A 17 -6.15 2.67 26.92
N VAL A 18 -6.21 1.34 27.11
CA VAL A 18 -6.69 0.41 26.11
C VAL A 18 -8.15 0.75 25.79
N VAL A 19 -8.46 0.87 24.51
CA VAL A 19 -9.82 1.20 24.05
C VAL A 19 -10.83 0.08 24.37
N ASP A 20 -12.08 0.46 24.57
CA ASP A 20 -13.19 -0.47 24.77
C ASP A 20 -13.47 -1.33 23.51
N ASP A 21 -14.25 -2.38 23.68
CA ASP A 21 -14.55 -3.33 22.62
C ASP A 21 -15.30 -2.72 21.42
N PRO A 22 -16.31 -1.86 21.58
CA PRO A 22 -16.96 -1.21 20.44
C PRO A 22 -16.01 -0.34 19.63
N THR A 23 -15.16 0.42 20.30
CA THR A 23 -14.15 1.28 19.65
C THR A 23 -13.12 0.43 18.93
N PHE A 24 -12.64 -0.65 19.55
CA PHE A 24 -11.69 -1.59 18.95
C PHE A 24 -12.30 -2.21 17.67
N LEU A 25 -13.51 -2.76 17.75
CA LEU A 25 -14.22 -3.35 16.63
C LEU A 25 -14.30 -2.39 15.45
N ARG A 26 -14.81 -1.18 15.68
CA ARG A 26 -14.98 -0.16 14.64
C ARG A 26 -13.64 0.21 13.99
N ARG A 27 -12.59 0.46 14.78
CA ARG A 27 -11.27 0.83 14.27
C ARG A 27 -10.66 -0.29 13.44
N THR A 28 -10.75 -1.53 13.90
CA THR A 28 -10.21 -2.71 13.20
C THR A 28 -10.89 -2.92 11.85
N TYR A 29 -12.23 -2.79 11.77
CA TYR A 29 -12.95 -2.87 10.50
C TYR A 29 -12.55 -1.76 9.53
N LEU A 30 -12.48 -0.52 10.00
CA LEU A 30 -12.07 0.62 9.16
C LEU A 30 -10.66 0.44 8.63
N GLN A 31 -9.74 -0.01 9.47
CA GLN A 31 -8.33 -0.15 9.10
C GLN A 31 -8.07 -1.33 8.17
N LEU A 32 -8.72 -2.48 8.42
CA LEU A 32 -8.43 -3.71 7.67
C LEU A 32 -9.31 -3.89 6.44
N VAL A 33 -10.56 -3.47 6.48
CA VAL A 33 -11.53 -3.71 5.39
C VAL A 33 -12.16 -2.43 4.82
N GLY A 34 -11.80 -1.25 5.33
CA GLY A 34 -12.26 0.05 4.81
C GLY A 34 -13.75 0.35 5.00
N ARG A 35 -14.45 -0.39 5.86
CA ARG A 35 -15.87 -0.16 6.19
C ARG A 35 -16.11 -0.28 7.69
N ILE A 36 -17.27 0.18 8.15
CA ILE A 36 -17.75 -0.09 9.51
C ILE A 36 -18.32 -1.52 9.60
N PRO A 37 -18.34 -2.15 10.79
CA PRO A 37 -19.06 -3.40 10.99
C PRO A 37 -20.57 -3.22 10.78
N THR A 38 -21.25 -4.25 10.31
CA THR A 38 -22.71 -4.30 10.28
C THR A 38 -23.29 -4.43 11.69
N LEU A 39 -24.60 -4.23 11.83
CA LEU A 39 -25.28 -4.44 13.11
C LEU A 39 -25.07 -5.88 13.61
N ALA A 40 -25.30 -6.87 12.77
CA ALA A 40 -25.14 -8.29 13.14
C ALA A 40 -23.70 -8.63 13.56
N GLU A 41 -22.68 -8.10 12.84
CA GLU A 41 -21.27 -8.26 13.22
C GLU A 41 -20.98 -7.62 14.58
N THR A 42 -21.58 -6.47 14.85
CA THR A 42 -21.43 -5.75 16.13
C THR A 42 -22.09 -6.52 17.29
N GLU A 43 -23.33 -6.96 17.12
CA GLU A 43 -24.07 -7.72 18.13
C GLU A 43 -23.36 -9.04 18.46
N THR A 44 -22.93 -9.80 17.44
CA THR A 44 -22.17 -11.04 17.62
C THR A 44 -20.87 -10.79 18.38
N TRP A 45 -20.14 -9.75 18.02
CA TRP A 45 -18.88 -9.38 18.68
C TRP A 45 -19.07 -8.98 20.16
N LEU A 46 -20.08 -8.17 20.46
CA LEU A 46 -20.34 -7.71 21.83
C LEU A 46 -20.84 -8.84 22.75
N ALA A 47 -21.54 -9.85 22.19
CA ALA A 47 -21.97 -11.03 22.91
C ALA A 47 -20.84 -12.03 23.19
N ASP A 48 -19.75 -11.98 22.40
CA ASP A 48 -18.63 -12.89 22.54
C ASP A 48 -17.82 -12.60 23.81
N GLN A 49 -17.62 -13.61 24.66
CA GLN A 49 -16.88 -13.55 25.91
C GLN A 49 -15.47 -14.16 25.82
N ASP A 50 -15.02 -14.56 24.61
CA ASP A 50 -13.69 -15.13 24.42
C ASP A 50 -12.63 -14.06 24.73
N PRO A 51 -11.69 -14.32 25.67
CA PRO A 51 -10.60 -13.39 25.97
C PRO A 51 -9.70 -13.11 24.76
N ASN A 52 -9.65 -14.00 23.77
CA ASN A 52 -8.87 -13.87 22.54
C ASN A 52 -9.65 -13.25 21.36
N LYS A 53 -10.92 -12.86 21.56
CA LYS A 53 -11.78 -12.37 20.46
C LYS A 53 -11.17 -11.26 19.62
N ARG A 54 -10.34 -10.39 20.20
CA ARG A 54 -9.66 -9.31 19.47
C ARG A 54 -8.65 -9.85 18.46
N HIS A 55 -7.92 -10.87 18.84
CA HIS A 55 -6.94 -11.54 17.96
C HIS A 55 -7.64 -12.28 16.82
N THR A 56 -8.63 -13.10 17.19
CA THR A 56 -9.46 -13.84 16.24
C THR A 56 -10.14 -12.91 15.22
N LEU A 57 -10.59 -11.72 15.65
CA LEU A 57 -11.18 -10.73 14.75
C LEU A 57 -10.15 -10.24 13.71
N ILE A 58 -8.94 -9.90 14.15
CA ILE A 58 -7.88 -9.41 13.26
C ILE A 58 -7.58 -10.48 12.20
N ASP A 59 -7.31 -11.72 12.61
CA ASP A 59 -6.98 -12.81 11.70
C ASP A 59 -8.11 -13.04 10.67
N ARG A 60 -9.35 -13.11 11.15
CA ARG A 60 -10.52 -13.27 10.26
C ARG A 60 -10.65 -12.14 9.25
N LEU A 61 -10.38 -10.89 9.64
CA LEU A 61 -10.50 -9.75 8.73
C LEU A 61 -9.33 -9.70 7.74
N LEU A 62 -8.12 -10.07 8.15
CA LEU A 62 -6.96 -10.17 7.25
C LEU A 62 -7.19 -11.21 6.14
N ASP A 63 -7.83 -12.34 6.46
CA ASP A 63 -8.16 -13.40 5.49
C ASP A 63 -9.40 -13.08 4.63
N SER A 64 -10.05 -11.94 4.85
CA SER A 64 -11.31 -11.61 4.17
C SER A 64 -11.08 -11.01 2.78
N PRO A 65 -12.02 -11.24 1.82
CA PRO A 65 -12.01 -10.53 0.54
C PRO A 65 -12.10 -9.01 0.69
N GLY A 66 -12.67 -8.53 1.79
CA GLY A 66 -12.75 -7.11 2.12
C GLY A 66 -11.36 -6.51 2.36
N HIS A 67 -10.46 -7.22 3.05
CA HIS A 67 -9.08 -6.81 3.24
C HIS A 67 -8.34 -6.72 1.90
N THR A 68 -8.41 -7.77 1.09
CA THR A 68 -7.81 -7.77 -0.25
C THR A 68 -8.26 -6.57 -1.07
N SER A 69 -9.57 -6.29 -1.09
CA SER A 69 -10.13 -5.16 -1.83
C SER A 69 -9.64 -3.80 -1.28
N HIS A 70 -9.64 -3.64 0.04
CA HIS A 70 -9.22 -2.40 0.70
C HIS A 70 -7.74 -2.11 0.47
N LEU A 71 -6.87 -3.09 0.69
CA LEU A 71 -5.43 -2.94 0.49
C LEU A 71 -5.08 -2.78 -0.99
N ALA A 72 -5.77 -3.47 -1.90
CA ALA A 72 -5.58 -3.27 -3.33
C ALA A 72 -5.91 -1.84 -3.77
N ASN A 73 -6.97 -1.21 -3.21
CA ASN A 73 -7.29 0.18 -3.50
C ASN A 73 -6.17 1.14 -3.07
N PHE A 74 -5.54 0.89 -1.91
CA PHE A 74 -4.35 1.66 -1.51
C PHE A 74 -3.23 1.58 -2.56
N TRP A 75 -2.94 0.39 -3.09
CA TRP A 75 -1.95 0.21 -4.15
C TRP A 75 -2.38 0.84 -5.47
N PHE A 76 -3.69 0.81 -5.81
CA PHE A 76 -4.19 1.46 -7.00
C PHE A 76 -3.96 2.96 -6.97
N ASP A 77 -4.25 3.60 -5.84
CA ASP A 77 -4.02 5.04 -5.66
C ASP A 77 -2.52 5.36 -5.70
N LEU A 78 -1.71 4.60 -4.95
CA LEU A 78 -0.26 4.80 -4.87
C LEU A 78 0.41 4.64 -6.25
N PHE A 79 0.03 3.63 -7.02
CA PHE A 79 0.56 3.38 -8.35
C PHE A 79 -0.22 4.07 -9.46
N ARG A 80 -1.22 4.89 -9.11
CA ARG A 80 -2.04 5.65 -10.07
C ARG A 80 -2.64 4.75 -11.17
N VAL A 81 -3.20 3.61 -10.76
CA VAL A 81 -3.88 2.68 -11.65
C VAL A 81 -5.07 3.37 -12.31
N LYS A 82 -5.16 3.29 -13.61
CA LYS A 82 -6.26 3.87 -14.41
C LYS A 82 -6.94 2.76 -15.20
N SER A 83 -8.22 2.95 -15.51
CA SER A 83 -8.96 2.02 -16.38
C SER A 83 -8.32 1.85 -17.75
N ARG A 84 -7.67 2.90 -18.25
CA ARG A 84 -6.87 2.90 -19.48
C ARG A 84 -5.59 3.69 -19.29
N GLN A 85 -4.50 3.11 -19.78
CA GLN A 85 -3.19 3.75 -19.86
C GLN A 85 -2.84 3.87 -21.35
N ARG A 86 -2.99 5.06 -21.93
CA ARG A 86 -3.00 5.26 -23.39
C ARG A 86 -4.12 4.43 -24.04
N GLN A 87 -3.74 3.49 -24.93
CA GLN A 87 -4.67 2.58 -25.60
C GLN A 87 -4.75 1.20 -24.94
N VAL A 88 -3.99 0.98 -23.85
CA VAL A 88 -3.92 -0.30 -23.14
C VAL A 88 -4.89 -0.30 -21.98
N SER A 89 -5.60 -1.41 -21.76
CA SER A 89 -6.44 -1.61 -20.56
C SER A 89 -5.56 -1.60 -19.30
N GLY A 90 -6.02 -0.94 -18.25
CA GLY A 90 -5.38 -0.98 -16.93
C GLY A 90 -5.79 -2.21 -16.10
N GLU A 91 -6.75 -3.01 -16.57
CA GLU A 91 -7.26 -4.17 -15.83
C GLU A 91 -6.21 -5.24 -15.55
N PRO A 92 -5.30 -5.61 -16.48
CA PRO A 92 -4.24 -6.57 -16.17
C PRO A 92 -3.34 -6.11 -15.01
N PHE A 93 -3.05 -4.81 -14.92
CA PHE A 93 -2.26 -4.26 -13.82
C PHE A 93 -3.05 -4.27 -12.49
N ALA A 94 -4.31 -3.86 -12.53
CA ALA A 94 -5.18 -3.94 -11.37
C ALA A 94 -5.33 -5.39 -10.87
N HIS A 95 -5.46 -6.36 -11.79
CA HIS A 95 -5.52 -7.78 -11.46
C HIS A 95 -4.22 -8.26 -10.79
N TYR A 96 -3.07 -7.93 -11.38
CA TYR A 96 -1.76 -8.26 -10.78
C TYR A 96 -1.64 -7.76 -9.33
N LEU A 97 -2.05 -6.52 -9.06
CA LEU A 97 -1.98 -5.95 -7.71
C LEU A 97 -2.95 -6.64 -6.73
N ARG A 98 -4.18 -6.97 -7.18
CA ARG A 98 -5.12 -7.75 -6.35
C ARG A 98 -4.56 -9.12 -6.00
N GLU A 99 -4.00 -9.83 -6.98
CA GLU A 99 -3.36 -11.12 -6.74
C GLU A 99 -2.14 -11.01 -5.82
N ALA A 100 -1.32 -9.98 -5.97
CA ALA A 100 -0.17 -9.75 -5.09
C ALA A 100 -0.61 -9.58 -3.63
N VAL A 101 -1.68 -8.82 -3.38
CA VAL A 101 -2.29 -8.68 -2.04
C VAL A 101 -2.87 -10.00 -1.56
N GLN A 102 -3.69 -10.67 -2.38
CA GLN A 102 -4.37 -11.91 -2.00
C GLN A 102 -3.40 -13.05 -1.64
N LYS A 103 -2.25 -13.08 -2.33
CA LYS A 103 -1.21 -14.10 -2.12
C LYS A 103 -0.15 -13.67 -1.10
N ASP A 104 -0.35 -12.54 -0.43
CA ASP A 104 0.63 -11.93 0.50
C ASP A 104 2.05 -11.90 -0.10
N LYS A 105 2.13 -11.42 -1.36
CA LYS A 105 3.39 -11.38 -2.10
C LYS A 105 4.41 -10.50 -1.36
N PRO A 106 5.65 -10.99 -1.10
CA PRO A 106 6.69 -10.18 -0.49
C PRO A 106 6.92 -8.87 -1.24
N TYR A 107 7.02 -7.77 -0.48
CA TYR A 107 7.10 -6.42 -1.05
C TYR A 107 8.30 -6.24 -2.00
N ASP A 108 9.46 -6.75 -1.64
CA ASP A 108 10.67 -6.70 -2.47
C ASP A 108 10.50 -7.48 -3.78
N GLN A 109 9.81 -8.62 -3.75
CA GLN A 109 9.45 -9.37 -4.96
C GLN A 109 8.49 -8.57 -5.84
N MET A 110 7.44 -7.99 -5.26
CA MET A 110 6.50 -7.16 -6.00
C MET A 110 7.21 -5.98 -6.67
N VAL A 111 8.06 -5.25 -5.96
CA VAL A 111 8.82 -4.12 -6.51
C VAL A 111 9.74 -4.57 -7.64
N ARG A 112 10.45 -5.68 -7.47
CA ARG A 112 11.32 -6.25 -8.51
C ARG A 112 10.53 -6.56 -9.78
N GLU A 113 9.40 -7.27 -9.63
CA GLU A 113 8.55 -7.60 -10.77
C GLU A 113 8.01 -6.35 -11.50
N LEU A 114 7.61 -5.30 -10.77
CA LEU A 114 7.15 -4.04 -11.34
C LEU A 114 8.24 -3.30 -12.15
N LEU A 115 9.48 -3.33 -11.66
CA LEU A 115 10.60 -2.60 -12.27
C LEU A 115 11.27 -3.35 -13.42
N THR A 116 11.19 -4.69 -13.43
CA THR A 116 11.84 -5.53 -14.43
C THR A 116 10.87 -6.18 -15.42
N ALA A 117 9.57 -5.83 -15.35
CA ALA A 117 8.57 -6.38 -16.24
C ALA A 117 8.81 -5.98 -17.70
N GLU A 118 8.79 -6.96 -18.60
CA GLU A 118 9.00 -6.76 -20.02
C GLU A 118 7.87 -7.38 -20.86
N GLY A 119 7.72 -6.93 -22.09
CA GLY A 119 6.79 -7.49 -23.06
C GLY A 119 5.44 -6.75 -23.12
N ALA A 120 4.43 -7.43 -23.63
CA ALA A 120 3.12 -6.83 -23.87
C ALA A 120 2.25 -6.82 -22.61
N ALA A 121 1.76 -5.65 -22.23
CA ALA A 121 0.91 -5.49 -21.03
C ALA A 121 -0.45 -6.23 -21.10
N HIS A 122 -0.87 -6.63 -22.29
CA HIS A 122 -2.10 -7.41 -22.52
C HIS A 122 -1.85 -8.93 -22.55
N ALA A 123 -0.60 -9.37 -22.48
CA ALA A 123 -0.29 -10.79 -22.39
C ALA A 123 -0.76 -11.34 -21.03
N GLU A 124 -1.29 -12.55 -21.05
CA GLU A 124 -1.74 -13.23 -19.85
C GLU A 124 -0.59 -13.33 -18.81
N GLY A 125 -0.89 -13.03 -17.56
CA GLY A 125 0.09 -13.04 -16.46
C GLY A 125 1.10 -11.88 -16.46
N ASN A 126 1.08 -10.97 -17.44
CA ASN A 126 2.06 -9.89 -17.57
C ASN A 126 1.55 -8.51 -17.07
N GLY A 127 0.67 -8.51 -16.10
CA GLY A 127 0.06 -7.28 -15.56
C GLY A 127 1.05 -6.29 -14.96
N ALA A 128 2.20 -6.75 -14.44
CA ALA A 128 3.23 -5.90 -13.84
C ALA A 128 3.78 -4.81 -14.80
N VAL A 129 3.79 -5.06 -16.11
CA VAL A 129 4.18 -4.07 -17.16
C VAL A 129 3.34 -2.80 -17.09
N GLY A 130 2.10 -2.88 -16.58
CA GLY A 130 1.25 -1.72 -16.38
C GLY A 130 1.87 -0.62 -15.51
N TYR A 131 2.78 -0.97 -14.61
CA TYR A 131 3.54 -0.01 -13.83
C TYR A 131 4.39 0.93 -14.72
N LEU A 132 5.09 0.37 -15.70
CA LEU A 132 5.97 1.13 -16.61
C LEU A 132 5.17 2.01 -17.59
N LEU A 133 3.93 1.64 -17.88
CA LEU A 133 3.04 2.42 -18.74
C LEU A 133 2.41 3.64 -18.04
N ARG A 134 2.46 3.69 -16.72
CA ARG A 134 1.83 4.69 -15.87
C ARG A 134 2.22 6.13 -16.25
N ASP A 135 3.47 6.38 -16.54
CA ASP A 135 4.03 7.69 -16.81
C ASP A 135 4.10 8.03 -18.32
N GLN A 136 3.31 7.30 -19.15
CA GLN A 136 3.01 7.63 -20.55
C GLN A 136 4.25 7.83 -21.46
N ASN A 137 5.30 7.03 -21.27
CA ASN A 137 6.60 7.14 -21.97
C ASN A 137 7.38 8.42 -21.62
N MET A 138 7.20 8.98 -20.43
CA MET A 138 8.07 10.01 -19.88
C MET A 138 9.07 9.36 -18.92
N PRO A 139 10.25 8.94 -19.39
CA PRO A 139 11.18 8.12 -18.59
C PRO A 139 11.70 8.86 -17.36
N HIS A 140 11.92 10.16 -17.45
CA HIS A 140 12.38 10.97 -16.32
C HIS A 140 11.33 11.07 -15.22
N ASP A 141 10.06 11.24 -15.59
CA ASP A 141 8.95 11.24 -14.63
C ASP A 141 8.76 9.86 -14.02
N ALA A 142 8.90 8.80 -14.82
CA ALA A 142 8.84 7.42 -14.33
C ALA A 142 9.94 7.14 -13.32
N MET A 143 11.17 7.57 -13.57
CA MET A 143 12.30 7.45 -12.65
C MET A 143 12.04 8.25 -11.37
N ALA A 144 11.72 9.54 -11.47
CA ALA A 144 11.46 10.38 -10.30
C ALA A 144 10.32 9.84 -9.43
N ASN A 145 9.23 9.38 -10.05
CA ASN A 145 8.12 8.73 -9.33
C ASN A 145 8.53 7.40 -8.68
N THR A 146 9.37 6.61 -9.32
CA THR A 146 9.88 5.35 -8.78
C THR A 146 10.73 5.58 -7.54
N LEU A 147 11.65 6.53 -7.59
CA LEU A 147 12.48 6.89 -6.45
C LEU A 147 11.66 7.44 -5.29
N ARG A 148 10.66 8.25 -5.58
CA ARG A 148 9.74 8.76 -4.56
C ARG A 148 8.94 7.65 -3.88
N LEU A 149 8.43 6.70 -4.66
CA LEU A 149 7.56 5.63 -4.14
C LEU A 149 8.33 4.58 -3.34
N PHE A 150 9.50 4.17 -3.84
CA PHE A 150 10.22 3.03 -3.27
C PHE A 150 11.41 3.41 -2.39
N LEU A 151 11.99 4.59 -2.59
CA LEU A 151 13.15 5.05 -1.82
C LEU A 151 12.86 6.30 -0.97
N GLY A 152 11.66 6.88 -1.06
CA GLY A 152 11.28 8.08 -0.32
C GLY A 152 12.03 9.35 -0.76
N THR A 153 12.77 9.28 -1.88
CA THR A 153 13.62 10.37 -2.36
C THR A 153 12.90 11.16 -3.46
N ARG A 154 12.79 12.46 -3.28
CA ARG A 154 12.18 13.37 -4.26
C ARG A 154 13.26 13.98 -5.15
N LEU A 155 13.29 13.60 -6.41
CA LEU A 155 14.26 14.09 -7.40
C LEU A 155 13.66 14.98 -8.49
N GLU A 156 12.37 15.23 -8.48
CA GLU A 156 11.67 15.98 -9.55
C GLU A 156 12.30 17.35 -9.82
N CYS A 157 12.78 18.05 -8.78
CA CYS A 157 13.44 19.34 -8.94
C CYS A 157 14.75 19.25 -9.72
N ALA A 158 15.49 18.14 -9.55
CA ALA A 158 16.77 17.93 -10.22
C ALA A 158 16.66 17.75 -11.74
N GLN A 159 15.47 17.53 -12.26
CA GLN A 159 15.21 17.48 -13.70
C GLN A 159 15.53 18.83 -14.40
N CYS A 160 15.30 19.97 -13.74
CA CYS A 160 15.46 21.28 -14.34
C CYS A 160 16.66 22.09 -13.81
N HIS A 161 17.05 21.86 -12.55
CA HIS A 161 18.16 22.53 -11.87
C HIS A 161 18.65 21.67 -10.71
N ASN A 162 19.78 22.02 -10.09
CA ASN A 162 20.23 21.32 -8.89
C ASN A 162 19.14 21.36 -7.81
N HIS A 163 18.96 20.27 -7.08
CA HIS A 163 17.91 20.18 -6.06
C HIS A 163 18.09 21.27 -4.99
N PRO A 164 17.06 22.08 -4.68
CA PRO A 164 17.22 23.27 -3.83
C PRO A 164 17.43 22.96 -2.33
N PHE A 165 17.09 21.76 -1.88
CA PHE A 165 17.11 21.37 -0.47
C PHE A 165 17.82 20.03 -0.20
N ASP A 166 18.39 19.40 -1.25
CA ASP A 166 19.05 18.09 -1.14
C ASP A 166 20.34 18.10 -1.97
N VAL A 167 21.14 17.05 -1.87
CA VAL A 167 22.47 16.94 -2.49
C VAL A 167 22.44 16.69 -4.00
N TRP A 168 21.29 16.37 -4.57
CA TRP A 168 21.15 15.93 -5.96
C TRP A 168 21.37 17.07 -6.96
N THR A 169 22.30 16.89 -7.87
CA THR A 169 22.52 17.81 -8.99
C THR A 169 21.70 17.43 -10.21
N GLN A 170 21.45 18.42 -11.10
CA GLN A 170 20.83 18.14 -12.39
C GLN A 170 21.66 17.13 -13.21
N LYS A 171 22.99 17.20 -13.13
CA LYS A 171 23.87 16.26 -13.85
C LYS A 171 23.69 14.83 -13.37
N GLU A 172 23.54 14.60 -12.07
CA GLU A 172 23.29 13.26 -11.51
C GLU A 172 21.91 12.71 -11.86
N PHE A 173 20.94 13.60 -12.05
CA PHE A 173 19.60 13.21 -12.50
C PHE A 173 19.61 12.57 -13.90
N TYR A 174 20.52 13.01 -14.78
CA TYR A 174 20.63 12.53 -16.17
C TYR A 174 21.77 11.51 -16.38
N ALA A 175 22.51 11.13 -15.36
CA ALA A 175 23.60 10.16 -15.44
C ALA A 175 23.09 8.72 -15.40
#